data_23ed58183765110c76b4017fe5ff69a0
#
_entry.id   23ed58183765110c76b4017fe5ff69a0
#
_cell.length_a   1.000
_cell.length_b   1.000
_cell.length_c   1.000
_cell.angle_alpha   90.00
_cell.angle_beta   90.00
_cell.angle_gamma   90.00
#
_symmetry.space_group_name_H-M   'P 1'
#
loop_
_entity.id
_entity.type
_entity.pdbx_description
1 polymer ?
#
loop_
_entity_poly.entity_id
_entity_poly.type
_entity_poly.pdbx_seq_one_letter_code
_entity_poly.pdbx_strand_id
1 'polypeptide(L)'
;ALSNERPIYVIRYQGFNWYNAPMIVNYAAKSKEFWNTPCPVFVRGIGMEGGIGPVAGSSHHSLYFRMPGVKIASPMTPLEYKKVYKNFMREKEVYYVSEHRGSFGYKIELKNDIKGNKDLVIIAISITRFEAIKAKKNLEKKGFKIGIIHVLWIKPLKISKTAMNCITNSKYGGIILDDDYVDGIANNLANKISHITNKRIFTMGLKNKSAGFHKKVDNLPPTSDKIEKKIISIIKN
;
A
#
# COMPACT_ATOMS: atom_id res chain seq x y z
N ALA A 1 17.78 18.39 7.21
CA ALA A 1 18.07 17.06 7.75
C ALA A 1 19.56 16.89 8.07
N LEU A 2 20.46 17.36 7.20
CA LEU A 2 21.93 17.28 7.45
C LEU A 2 22.37 18.05 8.70
N SER A 3 21.59 19.04 9.15
CA SER A 3 21.81 19.83 10.37
C SER A 3 21.15 19.21 11.62
N ASN A 4 20.98 17.90 11.66
CA ASN A 4 20.29 17.16 12.73
C ASN A 4 18.79 17.47 12.92
N GLU A 5 18.20 18.16 11.98
CA GLU A 5 16.75 18.38 11.96
C GLU A 5 16.02 17.19 11.31
N ARG A 6 14.69 17.15 11.52
CA ARG A 6 13.82 16.12 10.93
C ARG A 6 12.72 16.78 10.12
N PRO A 7 13.02 17.26 8.92
CA PRO A 7 12.05 17.95 8.09
C PRO A 7 10.93 17.01 7.64
N ILE A 8 9.72 17.57 7.61
CA ILE A 8 8.54 16.94 7.05
C ILE A 8 8.20 17.68 5.77
N TYR A 9 8.33 16.99 4.64
CA TYR A 9 8.03 17.51 3.33
C TYR A 9 6.67 17.00 2.86
N VAL A 10 5.74 17.90 2.53
CA VAL A 10 4.37 17.55 2.14
C VAL A 10 4.19 17.70 0.63
N ILE A 11 3.84 16.61 -0.03
CA ILE A 11 3.44 16.58 -1.44
C ILE A 11 1.93 16.39 -1.48
N ARG A 12 1.19 17.46 -1.77
CA ARG A 12 -0.27 17.50 -1.64
C ARG A 12 -0.98 16.47 -2.52
N TYR A 13 -0.40 16.15 -3.70
CA TYR A 13 -0.86 15.08 -4.57
C TYR A 13 0.32 14.25 -5.03
N GLN A 14 0.21 12.93 -4.95
CA GLN A 14 1.34 12.03 -5.22
C GLN A 14 1.88 12.14 -6.65
N GLY A 15 1.09 12.54 -7.63
CA GLY A 15 1.58 12.79 -8.99
C GLY A 15 2.66 13.89 -9.09
N PHE A 16 2.76 14.78 -8.11
CA PHE A 16 3.85 15.77 -8.04
C PHE A 16 5.16 15.22 -7.45
N ASN A 17 5.22 13.95 -7.08
CA ASN A 17 6.46 13.30 -6.62
C ASN A 17 7.60 13.42 -7.64
N TRP A 18 7.28 13.43 -8.93
CA TRP A 18 8.25 13.47 -10.01
C TRP A 18 9.17 14.70 -9.97
N TYR A 19 8.69 15.84 -9.45
CA TYR A 19 9.49 17.07 -9.35
C TYR A 19 10.58 16.96 -8.27
N ASN A 20 10.36 16.22 -7.21
CA ASN A 20 11.24 16.19 -6.04
C ASN A 20 11.89 14.82 -5.79
N ALA A 21 11.46 13.79 -6.49
CA ALA A 21 12.00 12.43 -6.35
C ALA A 21 13.53 12.37 -6.48
N PRO A 22 14.19 13.07 -7.44
CA PRO A 22 15.63 13.02 -7.57
C PRO A 22 16.37 13.44 -6.30
N MET A 23 15.93 14.52 -5.63
CA MET A 23 16.56 14.99 -4.39
C MET A 23 16.39 13.99 -3.25
N ILE A 24 15.24 13.31 -3.20
CA ILE A 24 14.95 12.31 -2.17
C ILE A 24 15.75 11.03 -2.42
N VAL A 25 15.70 10.48 -3.65
CA VAL A 25 16.25 9.15 -3.95
C VAL A 25 17.75 9.18 -4.28
N ASN A 26 18.28 10.26 -4.85
CA ASN A 26 19.67 10.34 -5.25
C ASN A 26 20.56 10.97 -4.20
N TYR A 27 20.02 11.81 -3.32
CA TYR A 27 20.81 12.48 -2.29
C TYR A 27 20.40 12.03 -0.88
N ALA A 28 19.21 12.37 -0.41
CA ALA A 28 18.81 12.11 0.97
C ALA A 28 18.87 10.61 1.33
N ALA A 29 18.34 9.75 0.47
CA ALA A 29 18.30 8.31 0.71
C ALA A 29 19.67 7.64 0.69
N LYS A 30 20.63 8.19 -0.04
CA LYS A 30 21.99 7.64 -0.19
C LYS A 30 23.03 8.29 0.73
N SER A 31 22.68 9.40 1.35
CA SER A 31 23.59 10.22 2.16
C SER A 31 24.28 9.43 3.28
N LYS A 32 23.54 8.55 3.96
CA LYS A 32 24.08 7.67 4.99
C LYS A 32 25.07 6.65 4.45
N GLU A 33 24.79 6.06 3.29
CA GLU A 33 25.62 5.03 2.68
C GLU A 33 26.92 5.62 2.13
N PHE A 34 26.83 6.71 1.36
CA PHE A 34 28.01 7.26 0.66
C PHE A 34 28.86 8.18 1.51
N TRP A 35 28.25 8.94 2.43
CA TRP A 35 28.96 9.97 3.19
C TRP A 35 28.91 9.75 4.71
N ASN A 36 28.40 8.61 5.16
CA ASN A 36 28.16 8.31 6.58
C ASN A 36 27.39 9.42 7.32
N THR A 37 26.63 10.22 6.58
CA THR A 37 25.87 11.35 7.12
C THR A 37 24.38 11.12 6.86
N PRO A 38 23.61 10.70 7.87
CA PRO A 38 22.17 10.48 7.69
C PRO A 38 21.43 11.76 7.31
N CYS A 39 20.49 11.62 6.40
CA CYS A 39 19.61 12.71 5.96
C CYS A 39 18.14 12.29 6.11
N PRO A 40 17.61 12.18 7.36
CA PRO A 40 16.25 11.72 7.60
C PRO A 40 15.23 12.76 7.16
N VAL A 41 14.51 12.48 6.10
CA VAL A 41 13.41 13.29 5.58
C VAL A 41 12.12 12.48 5.63
N PHE A 42 11.05 13.08 6.14
CA PHE A 42 9.71 12.50 6.13
C PHE A 42 8.91 13.11 4.97
N VAL A 43 8.67 12.33 3.94
CA VAL A 43 7.90 12.76 2.77
C VAL A 43 6.46 12.27 2.91
N ARG A 44 5.52 13.20 3.01
CA ARG A 44 4.08 12.93 3.02
C ARG A 44 3.54 13.05 1.61
N GLY A 45 3.33 11.95 0.92
CA GLY A 45 2.65 11.92 -0.38
C GLY A 45 1.16 11.64 -0.18
N ILE A 46 0.29 12.57 -0.58
CA ILE A 46 -1.16 12.43 -0.38
C ILE A 46 -1.81 11.96 -1.67
N GLY A 47 -2.33 10.73 -1.67
CA GLY A 47 -3.15 10.17 -2.75
C GLY A 47 -4.59 10.62 -2.66
N MET A 48 -5.23 10.75 -3.79
CA MET A 48 -6.68 10.85 -3.94
C MET A 48 -7.11 10.53 -5.37
N GLU A 49 -8.38 10.22 -5.53
CA GLU A 49 -9.04 10.02 -6.81
C GLU A 49 -10.36 10.78 -6.86
N GLY A 50 -11.08 10.67 -7.97
CA GLY A 50 -12.42 11.22 -8.11
C GLY A 50 -12.53 12.37 -9.10
N GLY A 51 -11.86 12.27 -10.24
CA GLY A 51 -11.98 13.22 -11.34
C GLY A 51 -11.13 14.48 -11.16
N ILE A 52 -9.99 14.35 -10.47
CA ILE A 52 -9.05 15.46 -10.21
C ILE A 52 -7.93 15.58 -11.27
N GLY A 53 -7.97 14.73 -12.27
CA GLY A 53 -7.08 14.77 -13.43
C GLY A 53 -5.84 13.91 -13.34
N PRO A 54 -5.10 13.78 -14.45
CA PRO A 54 -4.03 12.80 -14.60
C PRO A 54 -2.79 13.07 -13.76
N VAL A 55 -2.56 14.30 -13.36
CA VAL A 55 -1.38 14.67 -12.55
C VAL A 55 -1.67 14.52 -11.05
N ALA A 56 -2.85 14.97 -10.60
CA ALA A 56 -3.20 14.97 -9.19
C ALA A 56 -3.77 13.63 -8.71
N GLY A 57 -4.39 12.86 -9.62
CA GLY A 57 -5.04 11.59 -9.30
C GLY A 57 -4.07 10.46 -9.04
N SER A 58 -4.55 9.49 -8.28
CA SER A 58 -3.87 8.22 -7.99
C SER A 58 -2.77 8.28 -6.93
N SER A 59 -2.41 7.12 -6.40
CA SER A 59 -1.22 6.91 -5.58
C SER A 59 -0.03 6.54 -6.48
N HIS A 60 1.19 6.88 -6.04
CA HIS A 60 2.42 6.67 -6.80
C HIS A 60 3.57 6.21 -5.88
N HIS A 61 3.29 5.39 -4.89
CA HIS A 61 4.32 4.93 -3.95
C HIS A 61 5.30 3.93 -4.59
N SER A 62 4.95 3.31 -5.71
CA SER A 62 5.85 2.47 -6.50
C SER A 62 7.09 3.21 -7.00
N LEU A 63 7.02 4.51 -7.19
CA LEU A 63 8.17 5.33 -7.59
C LEU A 63 9.38 5.15 -6.66
N TYR A 64 9.13 5.11 -5.36
CA TYR A 64 10.18 4.99 -4.34
C TYR A 64 10.53 3.55 -3.98
N PHE A 65 9.71 2.58 -4.39
CA PHE A 65 9.86 1.19 -3.96
C PHE A 65 11.18 0.56 -4.40
N ARG A 66 11.57 0.79 -5.63
CA ARG A 66 12.80 0.24 -6.22
C ARG A 66 14.09 0.93 -5.75
N MET A 67 13.98 2.09 -5.09
CA MET A 67 15.15 2.88 -4.69
C MET A 67 15.66 2.46 -3.31
N PRO A 68 16.98 2.18 -3.13
CA PRO A 68 17.54 1.91 -1.81
C PRO A 68 17.44 3.13 -0.88
N GLY A 69 17.55 2.90 0.43
CA GLY A 69 17.57 3.97 1.44
C GLY A 69 16.23 4.64 1.76
N VAL A 70 15.13 4.24 1.11
CA VAL A 70 13.79 4.77 1.39
C VAL A 70 12.93 3.70 2.03
N LYS A 71 12.31 4.02 3.18
CA LYS A 71 11.24 3.24 3.80
C LYS A 71 9.89 3.74 3.31
N ILE A 72 8.94 2.82 3.06
CA ILE A 72 7.61 3.17 2.57
C ILE A 72 6.56 2.61 3.54
N ALA A 73 5.69 3.50 4.02
CA ALA A 73 4.52 3.16 4.82
C ALA A 73 3.25 3.75 4.22
N SER A 74 2.12 3.07 4.40
CA SER A 74 0.81 3.58 3.98
C SER A 74 -0.18 3.50 5.15
N PRO A 75 -0.12 4.47 6.09
CA PRO A 75 -1.01 4.51 7.25
C PRO A 75 -2.41 4.98 6.83
N MET A 76 -3.44 4.31 7.37
CA MET A 76 -4.85 4.62 7.11
C MET A 76 -5.63 4.87 8.41
N THR A 77 -5.01 4.68 9.57
CA THR A 77 -5.67 4.80 10.88
C THR A 77 -4.82 5.61 11.87
N PRO A 78 -5.42 6.20 12.91
CA PRO A 78 -4.71 7.05 13.86
C PRO A 78 -3.50 6.40 14.54
N LEU A 79 -3.60 5.13 14.97
CA LEU A 79 -2.48 4.44 15.60
C LEU A 79 -1.37 4.11 14.61
N GLU A 80 -1.70 3.83 13.36
CA GLU A 80 -0.72 3.62 12.31
C GLU A 80 0.09 4.90 12.04
N TYR A 81 -0.57 6.07 11.95
CA TYR A 81 0.10 7.36 11.85
C TYR A 81 1.05 7.59 13.02
N LYS A 82 0.57 7.45 14.27
CA LYS A 82 1.41 7.57 15.47
C LYS A 82 2.62 6.65 15.41
N LYS A 83 2.43 5.39 14.97
CA LYS A 83 3.52 4.41 14.85
C LYS A 83 4.57 4.83 13.82
N VAL A 84 4.13 5.32 12.65
CA VAL A 84 5.05 5.76 11.59
C VAL A 84 5.86 6.97 12.03
N TYR A 85 5.22 7.99 12.61
CA TYR A 85 5.91 9.17 13.15
C TYR A 85 6.88 8.79 14.27
N LYS A 86 6.46 7.96 15.23
CA LYS A 86 7.33 7.51 16.33
C LYS A 86 8.58 6.79 15.81
N ASN A 87 8.45 5.97 14.77
CA ASN A 87 9.59 5.30 14.16
C ASN A 87 10.50 6.29 13.46
N PHE A 88 9.97 7.21 12.67
CA PHE A 88 10.74 8.24 12.00
C PHE A 88 11.56 9.09 12.99
N MET A 89 10.98 9.47 14.12
CA MET A 89 11.68 10.26 15.13
C MET A 89 12.87 9.54 15.79
N ARG A 90 12.97 8.22 15.65
CA ARG A 90 14.04 7.39 16.23
C ARG A 90 15.06 6.89 15.20
N GLU A 91 14.61 6.74 13.96
CA GLU A 91 15.41 6.17 12.87
C GLU A 91 16.09 7.29 12.07
N LYS A 92 17.07 6.91 11.28
CA LYS A 92 17.90 7.85 10.48
C LYS A 92 17.74 7.63 8.97
N GLU A 93 16.63 7.03 8.54
CA GLU A 93 16.32 6.76 7.16
C GLU A 93 15.32 7.78 6.60
N VAL A 94 15.26 7.86 5.27
CA VAL A 94 14.20 8.58 4.57
C VAL A 94 12.90 7.78 4.62
N TYR A 95 11.81 8.45 4.93
CA TYR A 95 10.47 7.88 4.93
C TYR A 95 9.62 8.48 3.81
N TYR A 96 9.09 7.65 2.94
CA TYR A 96 7.98 8.01 2.08
C TYR A 96 6.69 7.45 2.67
N VAL A 97 5.78 8.34 3.04
CA VAL A 97 4.51 7.98 3.66
C VAL A 97 3.39 8.23 2.66
N SER A 98 2.88 7.15 2.10
CA SER A 98 1.78 7.16 1.16
C SER A 98 0.46 7.28 1.92
N GLU A 99 0.02 8.51 2.11
CA GLU A 99 -1.26 8.84 2.71
C GLU A 99 -2.37 8.86 1.65
N HIS A 100 -3.60 8.73 2.09
CA HIS A 100 -4.74 8.87 1.21
C HIS A 100 -5.82 9.75 1.84
N ARG A 101 -6.27 10.76 1.11
CA ARG A 101 -7.22 11.75 1.62
C ARG A 101 -8.54 11.14 2.10
N GLY A 102 -8.99 10.06 1.47
CA GLY A 102 -10.17 9.31 1.87
C GLY A 102 -10.10 8.67 3.26
N SER A 103 -8.90 8.54 3.84
CA SER A 103 -8.71 7.97 5.18
C SER A 103 -8.72 9.00 6.31
N PHE A 104 -8.60 10.30 6.02
CA PHE A 104 -8.36 11.32 7.06
C PHE A 104 -9.48 11.48 8.10
N GLY A 105 -10.71 11.12 7.75
CA GLY A 105 -11.83 11.09 8.69
C GLY A 105 -12.03 9.76 9.41
N TYR A 106 -11.21 8.74 9.13
CA TYR A 106 -11.39 7.40 9.65
C TYR A 106 -10.80 7.28 11.06
N LYS A 107 -11.62 6.86 12.02
CA LYS A 107 -11.24 6.83 13.46
C LYS A 107 -11.06 5.42 14.02
N ILE A 108 -11.40 4.38 13.25
CA ILE A 108 -11.41 2.99 13.69
C ILE A 108 -10.14 2.30 13.23
N GLU A 109 -9.52 1.54 14.13
CA GLU A 109 -8.32 0.76 13.80
C GLU A 109 -8.66 -0.48 12.99
N LEU A 110 -7.85 -0.77 11.98
CA LEU A 110 -8.01 -1.94 11.11
C LEU A 110 -7.27 -3.15 11.70
N LYS A 111 -8.01 -4.25 11.89
CA LYS A 111 -7.46 -5.49 12.43
C LYS A 111 -7.39 -6.57 11.35
N ASN A 112 -6.29 -7.30 11.31
CA ASN A 112 -6.17 -8.49 10.47
C ASN A 112 -7.16 -9.56 10.93
N ASP A 113 -7.81 -10.23 9.98
CA ASP A 113 -8.55 -11.46 10.22
C ASP A 113 -7.85 -12.63 9.53
N ILE A 114 -7.07 -13.36 10.29
CA ILE A 114 -6.20 -14.46 9.83
C ILE A 114 -6.39 -15.74 10.64
N LYS A 115 -7.43 -15.81 11.47
CA LYS A 115 -7.72 -17.01 12.29
C LYS A 115 -8.51 -18.05 11.51
N GLY A 116 -8.22 -19.30 11.77
CA GLY A 116 -8.90 -20.45 11.15
C GLY A 116 -8.54 -20.64 9.67
N ASN A 117 -9.12 -21.67 9.06
CA ASN A 117 -8.92 -21.98 7.65
C ASN A 117 -9.58 -20.93 6.77
N LYS A 118 -8.87 -20.47 5.76
CA LYS A 118 -9.34 -19.48 4.77
C LYS A 118 -9.37 -20.10 3.36
N ASP A 119 -10.38 -19.73 2.59
CA ASP A 119 -10.40 -20.06 1.17
C ASP A 119 -9.35 -19.20 0.43
N LEU A 120 -9.37 -17.91 0.68
CA LEU A 120 -8.44 -16.95 0.07
C LEU A 120 -8.12 -15.81 1.07
N VAL A 121 -6.92 -15.22 0.96
CA VAL A 121 -6.49 -14.10 1.81
C VAL A 121 -6.35 -12.83 0.99
N ILE A 122 -7.06 -11.77 1.39
CA ILE A 122 -6.89 -10.42 0.83
C ILE A 122 -5.73 -9.74 1.55
N ILE A 123 -4.79 -9.19 0.79
CA ILE A 123 -3.65 -8.40 1.29
C ILE A 123 -3.87 -6.97 0.76
N ALA A 124 -4.35 -6.08 1.62
CA ALA A 124 -4.80 -4.77 1.19
C ALA A 124 -3.82 -3.66 1.60
N ILE A 125 -3.49 -2.78 0.64
CA ILE A 125 -2.59 -1.64 0.77
C ILE A 125 -3.41 -0.36 0.66
N SER A 126 -3.05 0.68 1.41
CA SER A 126 -3.61 2.03 1.31
C SER A 126 -5.15 2.06 1.41
N ILE A 127 -5.80 2.88 0.62
CA ILE A 127 -7.25 3.10 0.64
C ILE A 127 -8.06 1.84 0.27
N THR A 128 -7.47 0.90 -0.46
CA THR A 128 -8.15 -0.35 -0.85
C THR A 128 -8.56 -1.20 0.36
N ARG A 129 -7.98 -0.95 1.54
CA ARG A 129 -8.32 -1.65 2.80
C ARG A 129 -9.81 -1.52 3.14
N PHE A 130 -10.43 -0.37 2.86
CA PHE A 130 -11.84 -0.13 3.17
C PHE A 130 -12.77 -0.89 2.24
N GLU A 131 -12.46 -0.93 0.95
CA GLU A 131 -13.20 -1.72 -0.03
C GLU A 131 -12.98 -3.24 0.19
N ALA A 132 -11.78 -3.63 0.63
CA ALA A 132 -11.47 -5.01 0.99
C ALA A 132 -12.34 -5.52 2.16
N ILE A 133 -12.58 -4.70 3.17
CA ILE A 133 -13.46 -5.04 4.31
C ILE A 133 -14.90 -5.25 3.84
N LYS A 134 -15.41 -4.37 2.97
CA LYS A 134 -16.75 -4.51 2.39
C LYS A 134 -16.87 -5.79 1.57
N ALA A 135 -15.91 -6.03 0.67
CA ALA A 135 -15.87 -7.23 -0.17
C ALA A 135 -15.80 -8.51 0.68
N LYS A 136 -14.92 -8.54 1.70
CA LYS A 136 -14.85 -9.66 2.65
C LYS A 136 -16.20 -9.95 3.28
N LYS A 137 -16.85 -8.93 3.87
CA LYS A 137 -18.15 -9.08 4.52
C LYS A 137 -19.23 -9.64 3.58
N ASN A 138 -19.23 -9.19 2.33
CA ASN A 138 -20.19 -9.66 1.33
C ASN A 138 -19.90 -11.11 0.89
N LEU A 139 -18.62 -11.47 0.73
CA LEU A 139 -18.20 -12.83 0.39
C LEU A 139 -18.50 -13.82 1.54
N GLU A 140 -18.33 -13.40 2.78
CA GLU A 140 -18.67 -14.23 3.96
C GLU A 140 -20.17 -14.52 4.05
N LYS A 141 -21.03 -13.56 3.70
CA LYS A 141 -22.48 -13.79 3.57
C LYS A 141 -22.82 -14.82 2.49
N LYS A 142 -21.94 -15.01 1.52
CA LYS A 142 -22.07 -16.02 0.45
C LYS A 142 -21.41 -17.36 0.82
N GLY A 143 -20.93 -17.52 2.07
CA GLY A 143 -20.35 -18.77 2.58
C GLY A 143 -18.85 -18.93 2.37
N PHE A 144 -18.15 -17.95 1.78
CA PHE A 144 -16.69 -18.02 1.61
C PHE A 144 -15.94 -17.61 2.88
N LYS A 145 -14.84 -18.32 3.18
CA LYS A 145 -13.97 -18.03 4.32
C LYS A 145 -12.80 -17.13 3.88
N ILE A 146 -12.97 -15.82 3.97
CA ILE A 146 -12.01 -14.83 3.49
C ILE A 146 -11.14 -14.28 4.62
N GLY A 147 -9.81 -14.39 4.47
CA GLY A 147 -8.84 -13.71 5.33
C GLY A 147 -8.59 -12.27 4.85
N ILE A 148 -8.15 -11.41 5.77
CA ILE A 148 -7.68 -10.07 5.41
C ILE A 148 -6.44 -9.68 6.21
N ILE A 149 -5.45 -9.13 5.50
CA ILE A 149 -4.21 -8.57 6.04
C ILE A 149 -4.12 -7.12 5.59
N HIS A 150 -3.98 -6.20 6.55
CA HIS A 150 -3.79 -4.78 6.32
C HIS A 150 -2.30 -4.44 6.34
N VAL A 151 -1.76 -3.98 5.22
CA VAL A 151 -0.34 -3.67 5.08
C VAL A 151 -0.09 -2.20 5.44
N LEU A 152 0.63 -1.96 6.54
CA LEU A 152 1.14 -0.65 6.89
C LEU A 152 2.51 -0.40 6.25
N TRP A 153 3.45 -1.34 6.42
CA TRP A 153 4.83 -1.21 5.94
C TRP A 153 4.99 -1.93 4.61
N ILE A 154 5.17 -1.15 3.56
CA ILE A 154 5.34 -1.65 2.19
C ILE A 154 6.82 -1.98 1.94
N LYS A 155 7.72 -1.11 2.42
CA LYS A 155 9.17 -1.30 2.28
C LYS A 155 9.90 -0.91 3.57
N PRO A 156 10.60 -1.83 4.24
CA PRO A 156 10.52 -3.27 3.99
C PRO A 156 9.11 -3.80 4.25
N LEU A 157 8.69 -4.80 3.49
CA LEU A 157 7.39 -5.44 3.73
C LEU A 157 7.38 -6.08 5.12
N LYS A 158 6.43 -5.67 5.95
CA LYS A 158 6.25 -6.23 7.30
C LYS A 158 4.89 -6.91 7.39
N ILE A 159 4.89 -8.21 7.14
CA ILE A 159 3.78 -9.14 7.39
C ILE A 159 4.25 -10.12 8.46
N SER A 160 3.45 -10.36 9.49
CA SER A 160 3.82 -11.29 10.57
C SER A 160 3.91 -12.72 10.05
N LYS A 161 4.71 -13.56 10.73
CA LYS A 161 4.82 -15.00 10.41
C LYS A 161 3.45 -15.68 10.45
N THR A 162 2.59 -15.33 11.42
CA THR A 162 1.23 -15.86 11.52
C THR A 162 0.37 -15.49 10.31
N ALA A 163 0.48 -14.24 9.82
CA ALA A 163 -0.26 -13.81 8.64
C ALA A 163 0.28 -14.47 7.35
N MET A 164 1.59 -14.69 7.24
CA MET A 164 2.19 -15.46 6.15
C MET A 164 1.70 -16.92 6.16
N ASN A 165 1.68 -17.56 7.34
CA ASN A 165 1.15 -18.93 7.50
C ASN A 165 -0.33 -19.02 7.11
N CYS A 166 -1.13 -17.97 7.37
CA CYS A 166 -2.53 -17.95 6.91
C CYS A 166 -2.62 -17.99 5.38
N ILE A 167 -1.73 -17.31 4.66
CA ILE A 167 -1.67 -17.38 3.19
C ILE A 167 -1.22 -18.79 2.75
N THR A 168 -0.16 -19.31 3.36
CA THR A 168 0.36 -20.66 3.06
C THR A 168 -0.71 -21.75 3.20
N ASN A 169 -1.54 -21.65 4.23
CA ASN A 169 -2.59 -22.64 4.54
C ASN A 169 -3.93 -22.35 3.85
N SER A 170 -4.05 -21.22 3.13
CA SER A 170 -5.28 -20.91 2.40
C SER A 170 -5.48 -21.85 1.20
N LYS A 171 -6.73 -22.09 0.82
CA LYS A 171 -7.05 -23.02 -0.26
C LYS A 171 -6.58 -22.50 -1.63
N TYR A 172 -6.85 -21.23 -1.90
CA TYR A 172 -6.61 -20.60 -3.21
C TYR A 172 -5.52 -19.52 -3.18
N GLY A 173 -4.72 -19.42 -2.12
CA GLY A 173 -3.66 -18.41 -1.99
C GLY A 173 -4.19 -17.04 -1.59
N GLY A 174 -3.76 -16.00 -2.28
CA GLY A 174 -4.13 -14.63 -1.91
C GLY A 174 -4.32 -13.68 -3.07
N ILE A 175 -4.81 -12.49 -2.74
CA ILE A 175 -4.93 -11.38 -3.68
C ILE A 175 -4.42 -10.08 -3.04
N ILE A 176 -3.52 -9.37 -3.71
CA ILE A 176 -3.04 -8.06 -3.31
C ILE A 176 -3.91 -6.99 -3.96
N LEU A 177 -4.36 -6.05 -3.14
CA LEU A 177 -5.11 -4.87 -3.58
C LEU A 177 -4.27 -3.63 -3.33
N ASP A 178 -4.13 -2.79 -4.34
CA ASP A 178 -3.36 -1.55 -4.29
C ASP A 178 -4.12 -0.41 -4.97
N ASP A 179 -3.85 0.82 -4.56
CA ASP A 179 -4.34 2.05 -5.18
C ASP A 179 -3.30 2.73 -6.08
N ASP A 180 -2.16 2.07 -6.29
CA ASP A 180 -1.17 2.38 -7.31
C ASP A 180 -1.38 1.49 -8.55
N TYR A 181 -0.62 1.71 -9.61
CA TYR A 181 -0.68 0.91 -10.83
C TYR A 181 -0.34 -0.55 -10.56
N VAL A 182 -1.12 -1.46 -11.15
CA VAL A 182 -1.01 -2.91 -10.91
C VAL A 182 0.39 -3.45 -11.25
N ASP A 183 1.05 -2.87 -12.25
CA ASP A 183 2.41 -3.25 -12.66
C ASP A 183 3.52 -2.68 -11.77
N GLY A 184 3.16 -2.02 -10.67
CA GLY A 184 4.07 -1.49 -9.68
C GLY A 184 4.38 -2.46 -8.53
N ILE A 185 4.21 -1.97 -7.30
CA ILE A 185 4.49 -2.69 -6.05
C ILE A 185 3.69 -3.99 -5.94
N ALA A 186 2.40 -3.97 -6.31
CA ALA A 186 1.52 -5.12 -6.13
C ALA A 186 2.09 -6.39 -6.77
N ASN A 187 2.54 -6.32 -8.02
CA ASN A 187 3.13 -7.47 -8.72
C ASN A 187 4.46 -7.92 -8.10
N ASN A 188 5.30 -6.98 -7.65
CA ASN A 188 6.55 -7.32 -6.98
C ASN A 188 6.30 -8.05 -5.65
N LEU A 189 5.37 -7.55 -4.85
CA LEU A 189 5.00 -8.20 -3.58
C LEU A 189 4.30 -9.54 -3.81
N ALA A 190 3.47 -9.66 -4.83
CA ALA A 190 2.84 -10.93 -5.19
C ALA A 190 3.89 -12.00 -5.51
N ASN A 191 4.89 -11.66 -6.31
CA ASN A 191 5.99 -12.56 -6.61
C ASN A 191 6.73 -13.01 -5.33
N LYS A 192 7.14 -12.06 -4.48
CA LYS A 192 7.83 -12.35 -3.21
C LYS A 192 7.01 -13.24 -2.28
N ILE A 193 5.73 -12.93 -2.10
CA ILE A 193 4.84 -13.70 -1.22
C ILE A 193 4.60 -15.10 -1.80
N SER A 194 4.43 -15.20 -3.11
CA SER A 194 4.26 -16.48 -3.80
C SER A 194 5.47 -17.41 -3.58
N HIS A 195 6.69 -16.89 -3.69
CA HIS A 195 7.91 -17.66 -3.42
C HIS A 195 8.01 -18.12 -1.95
N ILE A 196 7.60 -17.27 -1.00
CA ILE A 196 7.66 -17.62 0.45
C ILE A 196 6.58 -18.65 0.81
N THR A 197 5.39 -18.55 0.24
CA THR A 197 4.22 -19.33 0.65
C THR A 197 3.94 -20.52 -0.24
N ASN A 198 4.60 -20.60 -1.39
CA ASN A 198 4.30 -21.55 -2.48
C ASN A 198 2.82 -21.53 -2.90
N LYS A 199 2.20 -20.33 -2.84
CA LYS A 199 0.80 -20.12 -3.21
C LYS A 199 0.70 -19.08 -4.32
N ARG A 200 -0.29 -19.25 -5.20
CA ARG A 200 -0.59 -18.26 -6.22
C ARG A 200 -1.12 -16.99 -5.57
N ILE A 201 -0.54 -15.84 -5.92
CA ILE A 201 -0.94 -14.53 -5.44
C ILE A 201 -1.38 -13.69 -6.64
N PHE A 202 -2.65 -13.31 -6.63
CA PHE A 202 -3.25 -12.44 -7.65
C PHE A 202 -3.06 -10.98 -7.28
N THR A 203 -3.25 -10.08 -8.24
CA THR A 203 -3.13 -8.63 -8.02
C THR A 203 -4.33 -7.88 -8.61
N MET A 204 -4.71 -6.81 -7.96
CA MET A 204 -5.61 -5.78 -8.49
C MET A 204 -5.09 -4.40 -8.09
N GLY A 205 -5.09 -3.48 -9.03
CA GLY A 205 -4.68 -2.09 -8.85
C GLY A 205 -5.25 -1.21 -9.95
N LEU A 206 -4.67 -0.03 -10.11
CA LEU A 206 -5.01 0.86 -11.21
C LEU A 206 -4.60 0.23 -12.54
N LYS A 207 -5.41 0.47 -13.56
CA LYS A 207 -5.11 0.04 -14.94
C LYS A 207 -4.01 0.90 -15.54
N ASN A 208 -3.36 0.42 -16.59
CA ASN A 208 -2.40 1.21 -17.38
C ASN A 208 -3.11 2.28 -18.23
N LYS A 209 -3.63 3.29 -17.55
CA LYS A 209 -4.23 4.49 -18.15
C LYS A 209 -4.15 5.65 -17.15
N SER A 210 -4.16 6.88 -17.63
CA SER A 210 -4.20 8.07 -16.78
C SER A 210 -5.54 8.20 -16.05
N ALA A 211 -5.51 8.90 -14.90
CA ALA A 211 -6.72 9.38 -14.24
C ALA A 211 -7.39 10.47 -15.08
N GLY A 212 -8.72 10.52 -15.06
CA GLY A 212 -9.51 11.50 -15.81
C GLY A 212 -9.95 12.68 -14.97
N PHE A 213 -10.49 13.71 -15.64
CA PHE A 213 -11.12 14.86 -14.98
C PHE A 213 -12.58 14.63 -14.60
N HIS A 214 -13.15 13.50 -14.97
CA HIS A 214 -14.52 13.15 -14.63
C HIS A 214 -14.58 11.70 -14.13
N LYS A 215 -15.40 11.46 -13.09
CA LYS A 215 -15.50 10.15 -12.41
C LYS A 215 -15.77 8.96 -13.34
N LYS A 216 -16.52 9.16 -14.43
CA LYS A 216 -16.84 8.08 -15.40
C LYS A 216 -15.63 7.62 -16.21
N VAL A 217 -14.63 8.47 -16.40
CA VAL A 217 -13.42 8.17 -17.19
C VAL A 217 -12.17 8.06 -16.34
N ASP A 218 -12.33 8.15 -15.03
CA ASP A 218 -11.23 8.09 -14.07
C ASP A 218 -10.62 6.69 -13.95
N ASN A 219 -9.42 6.62 -13.42
CA ASN A 219 -8.73 5.37 -13.11
C ASN A 219 -8.82 5.14 -11.60
N LEU A 220 -9.85 4.42 -11.20
CA LEU A 220 -10.18 4.23 -9.79
C LEU A 220 -9.61 2.92 -9.23
N PRO A 221 -9.22 2.92 -7.94
CA PRO A 221 -8.86 1.69 -7.23
C PRO A 221 -9.97 0.64 -7.29
N PRO A 222 -9.64 -0.64 -7.04
CA PRO A 222 -10.63 -1.70 -7.02
C PRO A 222 -11.76 -1.44 -6.01
N THR A 223 -13.00 -1.43 -6.49
CA THR A 223 -14.20 -1.37 -5.62
C THR A 223 -14.53 -2.73 -5.04
N SER A 224 -15.32 -2.77 -3.97
CA SER A 224 -15.79 -4.03 -3.33
C SER A 224 -16.41 -5.00 -4.33
N ASP A 225 -17.27 -4.54 -5.24
CA ASP A 225 -17.91 -5.39 -6.25
C ASP A 225 -16.91 -6.01 -7.23
N LYS A 226 -15.89 -5.24 -7.66
CA LYS A 226 -14.83 -5.75 -8.53
C LYS A 226 -13.97 -6.79 -7.81
N ILE A 227 -13.65 -6.52 -6.53
CA ILE A 227 -12.89 -7.44 -5.67
C ILE A 227 -13.68 -8.74 -5.50
N GLU A 228 -14.97 -8.68 -5.17
CA GLU A 228 -15.84 -9.86 -5.03
C GLU A 228 -15.88 -10.69 -6.30
N LYS A 229 -16.16 -10.06 -7.45
CA LYS A 229 -16.18 -10.75 -8.75
C LYS A 229 -14.87 -11.45 -9.05
N LYS A 230 -13.74 -10.80 -8.79
CA LYS A 230 -12.41 -11.38 -9.00
C LYS A 230 -12.17 -12.57 -8.07
N ILE A 231 -12.48 -12.46 -6.78
CA ILE A 231 -12.30 -13.55 -5.82
C ILE A 231 -13.18 -14.74 -6.15
N ILE A 232 -14.45 -14.51 -6.51
CA ILE A 232 -15.36 -15.59 -6.93
C ILE A 232 -14.82 -16.29 -8.17
N SER A 233 -14.26 -15.56 -9.14
CA SER A 233 -13.66 -16.18 -10.33
C SER A 233 -12.42 -17.02 -10.00
N ILE A 234 -11.63 -16.64 -9.01
CA ILE A 234 -10.46 -17.41 -8.54
C ILE A 234 -10.89 -18.72 -7.85
N ILE A 235 -11.97 -18.66 -7.06
CA ILE A 235 -12.42 -19.81 -6.26
C ILE A 235 -13.19 -20.84 -7.12
N LYS A 236 -13.84 -20.39 -8.20
CA LYS A 236 -14.65 -21.27 -9.07
C LYS A 236 -13.87 -21.90 -10.22
N ASN A 237 -12.69 -21.35 -10.55
CA ASN A 237 -11.73 -21.90 -11.52
C ASN A 237 -10.62 -22.70 -10.83
#